data_d117a819ae7c3f40de011687b05aa5f7
#
_entry.id   d117a819ae7c3f40de011687b05aa5f7
#
_cell.length_a   1.000
_cell.length_b   1.000
_cell.length_c   1.000
_cell.angle_alpha   90.00
_cell.angle_beta   90.00
_cell.angle_gamma   90.00
#
_symmetry.space_group_name_H-M   'P 1'
#
loop_
_entity.id
_entity.type
_entity.pdbx_description
1 polymer ?
#
loop_
_entity_poly.entity_id
_entity_poly.type
_entity_poly.pdbx_seq_one_letter_code
_entity_poly.pdbx_strand_id
1 'polypeptide(L)'
;MNGEFIDTNETRIINPGHCIETSWFIMEEAKLRGWDKPMFDMALQILDWSWDWGWDKQYGGIINFRDCKNLPVQDYSQDMKFWWPQTEAIIASLYAFLVTGDDKYLYRHERISEWTYAHFPDAEYGEWYGYLHRDGTVAQPAKGNLFKGPFHIPRMMIKSYMLCQEILKKLG
;
A
#
# COMPACT_ATOMS: atom_id res chain seq x y z
N MET A 1 -24.16 -11.54 13.80
CA MET A 1 -23.95 -11.20 12.38
C MET A 1 -23.20 -12.35 11.75
N ASN A 2 -23.68 -12.92 10.67
CA ASN A 2 -23.14 -14.15 10.07
C ASN A 2 -22.17 -13.86 8.89
N GLY A 3 -21.66 -12.61 8.78
CA GLY A 3 -20.80 -12.21 7.67
C GLY A 3 -21.54 -12.02 6.34
N GLU A 4 -22.86 -11.85 6.37
CA GLU A 4 -23.64 -11.58 5.17
C GLU A 4 -23.31 -10.21 4.60
N PHE A 5 -23.17 -10.15 3.29
CA PHE A 5 -22.90 -8.90 2.57
C PHE A 5 -24.14 -8.00 2.60
N ILE A 6 -23.97 -6.79 3.09
CA ILE A 6 -25.01 -5.75 3.07
C ILE A 6 -24.70 -4.80 1.92
N ASP A 7 -25.61 -4.65 0.97
CA ASP A 7 -25.38 -3.86 -0.26
C ASP A 7 -25.78 -2.38 -0.06
N THR A 8 -24.90 -1.62 0.61
CA THR A 8 -25.00 -0.15 0.74
C THR A 8 -23.73 0.52 0.22
N ASN A 9 -23.76 1.83 0.01
CA ASN A 9 -22.58 2.57 -0.43
C ASN A 9 -21.41 2.38 0.54
N GLU A 10 -21.66 2.44 1.84
CA GLU A 10 -20.63 2.35 2.88
C GLU A 10 -20.00 0.95 2.94
N THR A 11 -20.80 -0.09 2.79
CA THR A 11 -20.32 -1.48 2.92
C THR A 11 -19.63 -1.99 1.66
N ARG A 12 -19.82 -1.32 0.52
CA ARG A 12 -19.12 -1.62 -0.72
C ARG A 12 -17.77 -0.95 -0.86
N ILE A 13 -17.45 0.04 0.01
CA ILE A 13 -16.18 0.76 -0.06
C ILE A 13 -15.03 -0.14 0.35
N ILE A 14 -14.06 -0.29 -0.55
CA ILE A 14 -12.76 -0.90 -0.30
C ILE A 14 -11.76 0.24 -0.09
N ASN A 15 -10.96 0.17 0.98
CA ASN A 15 -9.75 0.97 1.14
C ASN A 15 -8.53 0.11 0.82
N PRO A 16 -7.98 0.19 -0.39
CA PRO A 16 -6.86 -0.65 -0.80
C PRO A 16 -5.64 -0.46 0.10
N GLY A 17 -5.38 0.78 0.54
CA GLY A 17 -4.26 1.09 1.43
C GLY A 17 -4.31 0.32 2.75
N HIS A 18 -5.43 0.34 3.46
CA HIS A 18 -5.59 -0.40 4.71
C HIS A 18 -5.54 -1.92 4.51
N CYS A 19 -6.11 -2.41 3.41
CA CYS A 19 -6.04 -3.85 3.12
C CYS A 19 -4.59 -4.29 2.82
N ILE A 20 -3.82 -3.47 2.08
CA ILE A 20 -2.39 -3.70 1.83
C ILE A 20 -1.60 -3.64 3.14
N GLU A 21 -1.84 -2.64 3.99
CA GLU A 21 -1.20 -2.53 5.31
C GLU A 21 -1.50 -3.77 6.16
N THR A 22 -2.77 -4.18 6.23
CA THR A 22 -3.18 -5.39 6.96
C THR A 22 -2.44 -6.63 6.45
N SER A 23 -2.22 -6.75 5.14
CA SER A 23 -1.54 -7.91 4.57
C SER A 23 -0.12 -8.08 5.13
N TRP A 24 0.69 -7.03 5.18
CA TRP A 24 2.03 -7.17 5.71
C TRP A 24 2.07 -7.24 7.24
N PHE A 25 1.08 -6.69 7.96
CA PHE A 25 0.94 -6.95 9.40
C PHE A 25 0.72 -8.44 9.68
N ILE A 26 -0.13 -9.09 8.87
CA ILE A 26 -0.33 -10.54 8.98
C ILE A 26 0.95 -11.31 8.63
N MET A 27 1.71 -10.86 7.61
CA MET A 27 3.02 -11.47 7.30
C MET A 27 4.01 -11.36 8.45
N GLU A 28 4.05 -10.20 9.13
CA GLU A 28 4.90 -10.00 10.29
C GLU A 28 4.50 -10.95 11.44
N GLU A 29 3.22 -11.05 11.73
CA GLU A 29 2.71 -11.97 12.76
C GLU A 29 2.97 -13.42 12.40
N ALA A 30 2.77 -13.81 11.15
CA ALA A 30 3.07 -15.16 10.66
C ALA A 30 4.56 -15.52 10.84
N LYS A 31 5.44 -14.55 10.59
CA LYS A 31 6.88 -14.71 10.83
C LYS A 31 7.19 -14.90 12.32
N LEU A 32 6.59 -14.11 13.22
CA LEU A 32 6.75 -14.23 14.66
C LEU A 32 6.25 -15.58 15.19
N ARG A 33 5.24 -16.16 14.56
CA ARG A 33 4.72 -17.52 14.88
C ARG A 33 5.52 -18.65 14.27
N GLY A 34 6.72 -18.41 13.81
CA GLY A 34 7.59 -19.45 13.24
C GLY A 34 7.31 -19.75 11.77
N TRP A 35 7.01 -18.72 11.01
CA TRP A 35 6.72 -18.82 9.57
C TRP A 35 5.42 -19.58 9.26
N ASP A 36 4.33 -19.21 9.94
CA ASP A 36 2.99 -19.80 9.76
C ASP A 36 2.50 -19.65 8.32
N LYS A 37 2.58 -20.76 7.57
CA LYS A 37 2.26 -20.77 6.13
C LYS A 37 0.79 -20.41 5.85
N PRO A 38 -0.23 -20.94 6.53
CA PRO A 38 -1.63 -20.52 6.33
C PRO A 38 -1.84 -19.03 6.50
N MET A 39 -1.19 -18.39 7.46
CA MET A 39 -1.27 -16.93 7.64
C MET A 39 -0.59 -16.19 6.47
N PHE A 40 0.57 -16.66 6.00
CA PHE A 40 1.20 -16.08 4.82
C PHE A 40 0.33 -16.22 3.56
N ASP A 41 -0.26 -17.38 3.32
CA ASP A 41 -1.12 -17.61 2.17
C ASP A 41 -2.32 -16.65 2.17
N MET A 42 -2.94 -16.45 3.33
CA MET A 42 -4.03 -15.48 3.51
C MET A 42 -3.56 -14.04 3.27
N ALA A 43 -2.41 -13.66 3.82
CA ALA A 43 -1.85 -12.32 3.67
C ALA A 43 -1.51 -11.99 2.21
N LEU A 44 -0.91 -12.94 1.49
CA LEU A 44 -0.60 -12.81 0.07
C LEU A 44 -1.86 -12.65 -0.78
N GLN A 45 -2.92 -13.39 -0.45
CA GLN A 45 -4.20 -13.27 -1.13
C GLN A 45 -4.84 -11.90 -0.90
N ILE A 46 -4.82 -11.39 0.33
CA ILE A 46 -5.29 -10.03 0.65
C ILE A 46 -4.48 -9.00 -0.15
N LEU A 47 -3.16 -9.13 -0.20
CA LEU A 47 -2.29 -8.23 -0.96
C LEU A 47 -2.63 -8.25 -2.46
N ASP A 48 -2.80 -9.44 -3.04
CA ASP A 48 -3.11 -9.60 -4.47
C ASP A 48 -4.43 -8.92 -4.82
N TRP A 49 -5.50 -9.19 -4.08
CA TRP A 49 -6.80 -8.55 -4.27
C TRP A 49 -6.73 -7.03 -4.10
N SER A 50 -6.04 -6.58 -3.05
CA SER A 50 -5.94 -5.16 -2.74
C SER A 50 -5.11 -4.39 -3.78
N TRP A 51 -4.09 -5.03 -4.33
CA TRP A 51 -3.33 -4.49 -5.46
C TRP A 51 -4.20 -4.35 -6.70
N ASP A 52 -4.96 -5.39 -7.07
CA ASP A 52 -5.80 -5.39 -8.26
C ASP A 52 -6.92 -4.32 -8.18
N TRP A 53 -7.47 -4.09 -6.99
CA TRP A 53 -8.45 -3.02 -6.74
C TRP A 53 -7.81 -1.65 -6.63
N GLY A 54 -6.64 -1.53 -6.04
CA GLY A 54 -6.00 -0.27 -5.68
C GLY A 54 -5.12 0.33 -6.76
N TRP A 55 -4.45 -0.49 -7.56
CA TRP A 55 -3.51 0.02 -8.55
C TRP A 55 -4.24 0.76 -9.69
N ASP A 56 -3.90 2.03 -9.89
CA ASP A 56 -4.44 2.81 -11.01
C ASP A 56 -3.70 2.45 -12.31
N LYS A 57 -4.40 1.75 -13.21
CA LYS A 57 -3.83 1.29 -14.49
C LYS A 57 -3.52 2.43 -15.45
N GLN A 58 -4.13 3.60 -15.28
CA GLN A 58 -3.97 4.75 -16.14
C GLN A 58 -2.82 5.65 -15.69
N TYR A 59 -2.77 5.96 -14.39
CA TYR A 59 -1.84 6.96 -13.85
C TYR A 59 -0.79 6.38 -12.89
N GLY A 60 -0.92 5.10 -12.52
CA GLY A 60 -0.08 4.48 -11.49
C GLY A 60 -0.48 4.87 -10.06
N GLY A 61 0.21 4.27 -9.09
CA GLY A 61 -0.06 4.48 -7.67
C GLY A 61 -1.32 3.81 -7.15
N ILE A 62 -1.42 3.71 -5.83
CA ILE A 62 -2.59 3.15 -5.14
C ILE A 62 -3.59 4.26 -4.88
N ILE A 63 -4.83 4.07 -5.30
CA ILE A 63 -5.94 5.01 -5.06
C ILE A 63 -6.49 4.85 -3.65
N ASN A 64 -7.21 5.88 -3.19
CA ASN A 64 -7.72 5.93 -1.83
C ASN A 64 -8.90 4.96 -1.60
N PHE A 65 -9.96 5.03 -2.41
CA PHE A 65 -11.15 4.18 -2.27
C PHE A 65 -11.65 3.62 -3.59
N ARG A 66 -12.28 2.43 -3.53
CA ARG A 66 -13.04 1.81 -4.62
C ARG A 66 -14.35 1.25 -4.10
N ASP A 67 -15.36 1.25 -4.94
CA ASP A 67 -16.58 0.45 -4.72
C ASP A 67 -16.38 -0.96 -5.28
N CYS A 68 -16.71 -2.00 -4.52
CA CYS A 68 -16.49 -3.40 -4.93
C CYS A 68 -17.34 -3.83 -6.14
N LYS A 69 -18.33 -3.04 -6.54
CA LYS A 69 -19.13 -3.21 -7.75
C LYS A 69 -18.78 -2.20 -8.85
N ASN A 70 -17.68 -1.42 -8.68
CA ASN A 70 -17.29 -0.33 -9.58
C ASN A 70 -18.35 0.76 -9.73
N LEU A 71 -19.18 0.97 -8.71
CA LEU A 71 -20.12 2.08 -8.67
C LEU A 71 -19.40 3.36 -8.18
N PRO A 72 -19.99 4.55 -8.42
CA PRO A 72 -19.42 5.78 -7.88
C PRO A 72 -19.34 5.75 -6.35
N VAL A 73 -18.20 6.17 -5.80
CA VAL A 73 -18.00 6.40 -4.37
C VAL A 73 -18.36 7.85 -4.05
N GLN A 74 -19.00 8.10 -2.93
CA GLN A 74 -19.42 9.45 -2.54
C GLN A 74 -18.29 10.31 -1.97
N ASP A 75 -17.15 9.69 -1.61
CA ASP A 75 -15.98 10.42 -1.09
C ASP A 75 -15.24 11.16 -2.21
N TYR A 76 -15.04 12.48 -2.02
CA TYR A 76 -14.34 13.33 -3.00
C TYR A 76 -12.88 12.93 -3.22
N SER A 77 -12.26 12.25 -2.25
CA SER A 77 -10.88 11.79 -2.32
C SER A 77 -10.74 10.38 -2.86
N GLN A 78 -11.80 9.77 -3.38
CA GLN A 78 -11.84 8.36 -3.75
C GLN A 78 -10.70 7.92 -4.68
N ASP A 79 -10.40 8.71 -5.68
CA ASP A 79 -9.37 8.41 -6.69
C ASP A 79 -8.05 9.15 -6.47
N MET A 80 -7.95 9.96 -5.41
CA MET A 80 -6.72 10.63 -5.03
C MET A 80 -5.64 9.63 -4.61
N LYS A 81 -4.39 10.10 -4.64
CA LYS A 81 -3.22 9.36 -4.18
C LYS A 81 -2.74 9.98 -2.87
N PHE A 82 -2.87 9.23 -1.78
CA PHE A 82 -2.32 9.61 -0.48
C PHE A 82 -0.96 8.99 -0.28
N TRP A 83 -0.08 9.62 0.51
CA TRP A 83 1.29 9.17 0.77
C TRP A 83 1.34 7.78 1.40
N TRP A 84 0.45 7.54 2.39
CA TRP A 84 0.51 6.33 3.21
C TRP A 84 0.12 5.04 2.48
N PRO A 85 -0.88 4.97 1.58
CA PRO A 85 -1.11 3.75 0.82
C PRO A 85 0.07 3.33 -0.04
N GLN A 86 0.83 4.31 -0.56
CA GLN A 86 2.02 4.03 -1.36
C GLN A 86 3.13 3.43 -0.49
N THR A 87 3.39 4.04 0.69
CA THR A 87 4.41 3.52 1.61
C THR A 87 4.08 2.12 2.11
N GLU A 88 2.81 1.83 2.38
CA GLU A 88 2.37 0.50 2.79
C GLU A 88 2.51 -0.53 1.66
N ALA A 89 2.23 -0.13 0.42
CA ALA A 89 2.40 -0.99 -0.75
C ALA A 89 3.89 -1.30 -1.04
N ILE A 90 4.79 -0.35 -0.78
CA ILE A 90 6.25 -0.57 -0.85
C ILE A 90 6.68 -1.65 0.15
N ILE A 91 6.22 -1.56 1.41
CA ILE A 91 6.54 -2.56 2.44
C ILE A 91 5.95 -3.92 2.06
N ALA A 92 4.65 -3.96 1.76
CA ALA A 92 3.91 -5.19 1.55
C ALA A 92 4.45 -6.01 0.36
N SER A 93 4.76 -5.34 -0.75
CA SER A 93 5.30 -6.02 -1.93
C SER A 93 6.71 -6.56 -1.70
N LEU A 94 7.57 -5.79 -1.01
CA LEU A 94 8.91 -6.26 -0.64
C LEU A 94 8.85 -7.45 0.35
N TYR A 95 7.92 -7.39 1.31
CA TYR A 95 7.71 -8.49 2.25
C TYR A 95 7.21 -9.75 1.54
N ALA A 96 6.25 -9.60 0.62
CA ALA A 96 5.74 -10.72 -0.17
C ALA A 96 6.84 -11.37 -1.01
N PHE A 97 7.76 -10.57 -1.58
CA PHE A 97 8.94 -11.09 -2.27
C PHE A 97 9.87 -11.86 -1.32
N LEU A 98 10.14 -11.33 -0.12
CA LEU A 98 10.94 -12.04 0.89
C LEU A 98 10.36 -13.42 1.24
N VAL A 99 9.03 -13.52 1.34
CA VAL A 99 8.32 -14.75 1.72
C VAL A 99 8.31 -15.77 0.59
N THR A 100 8.05 -15.31 -0.65
CA THR A 100 7.75 -16.19 -1.78
C THR A 100 8.92 -16.38 -2.74
N GLY A 101 9.77 -15.38 -2.91
CA GLY A 101 10.75 -15.30 -4.02
C GLY A 101 10.09 -15.09 -5.39
N ASP A 102 8.79 -14.77 -5.46
CA ASP A 102 8.07 -14.57 -6.71
C ASP A 102 8.32 -13.16 -7.27
N ASP A 103 8.92 -13.10 -8.45
CA ASP A 103 9.29 -11.87 -9.16
C ASP A 103 8.11 -10.90 -9.37
N LYS A 104 6.87 -11.38 -9.36
CA LYS A 104 5.70 -10.48 -9.46
C LYS A 104 5.66 -9.46 -8.32
N TYR A 105 6.09 -9.85 -7.11
CA TYR A 105 6.11 -8.93 -5.96
C TYR A 105 7.28 -7.97 -6.02
N LEU A 106 8.44 -8.42 -6.54
CA LEU A 106 9.56 -7.54 -6.82
C LEU A 106 9.17 -6.48 -7.87
N TYR A 107 8.54 -6.91 -8.96
CA TYR A 107 8.02 -6.00 -9.98
C TYR A 107 7.01 -4.99 -9.44
N ARG A 108 6.09 -5.43 -8.55
CA ARG A 108 5.16 -4.53 -7.87
C ARG A 108 5.88 -3.52 -6.98
N HIS A 109 6.91 -3.99 -6.25
CA HIS A 109 7.75 -3.13 -5.40
C HIS A 109 8.48 -2.06 -6.19
N GLU A 110 9.10 -2.43 -7.31
CA GLU A 110 9.77 -1.49 -8.20
C GLU A 110 8.80 -0.45 -8.73
N ARG A 111 7.67 -0.88 -9.29
CA ARG A 111 6.67 0.02 -9.84
C ARG A 111 6.08 1.00 -8.84
N ILE A 112 5.73 0.54 -7.64
CA ILE A 112 5.18 1.45 -6.62
C ILE A 112 6.25 2.40 -6.09
N SER A 113 7.49 1.93 -5.94
CA SER A 113 8.61 2.74 -5.50
C SER A 113 8.93 3.84 -6.51
N GLU A 114 9.13 3.49 -7.78
CA GLU A 114 9.37 4.44 -8.86
C GLU A 114 8.29 5.51 -8.93
N TRP A 115 7.03 5.09 -8.94
CA TRP A 115 5.92 6.02 -8.98
C TRP A 115 5.89 6.94 -7.76
N THR A 116 6.07 6.39 -6.56
CA THR A 116 6.01 7.13 -5.30
C THR A 116 7.11 8.17 -5.20
N TYR A 117 8.35 7.77 -5.49
CA TYR A 117 9.49 8.67 -5.43
C TYR A 117 9.52 9.73 -6.55
N ALA A 118 8.79 9.50 -7.64
CA ALA A 118 8.64 10.49 -8.71
C ALA A 118 7.62 11.59 -8.37
N HIS A 119 6.65 11.34 -7.47
CA HIS A 119 5.51 12.24 -7.29
C HIS A 119 5.41 12.88 -5.89
N PHE A 120 5.80 12.19 -4.84
CA PHE A 120 5.59 12.68 -3.47
C PHE A 120 6.71 13.59 -2.91
N PRO A 121 8.00 13.29 -3.12
CA PRO A 121 9.07 14.11 -2.55
C PRO A 121 9.06 15.52 -3.12
N ASP A 122 9.24 16.51 -2.24
CA ASP A 122 9.54 17.88 -2.66
C ASP A 122 11.06 18.04 -2.75
N ALA A 123 11.55 18.16 -3.97
CA ALA A 123 12.99 18.28 -4.24
C ALA A 123 13.60 19.62 -3.79
N GLU A 124 12.77 20.67 -3.66
CA GLU A 124 13.23 22.00 -3.30
C GLU A 124 13.31 22.20 -1.79
N TYR A 125 12.23 21.81 -1.08
CA TYR A 125 12.12 22.10 0.37
C TYR A 125 12.16 20.85 1.24
N GLY A 126 12.36 19.68 0.65
CA GLY A 126 12.37 18.40 1.36
C GLY A 126 10.98 17.97 1.84
N GLU A 127 10.93 16.78 2.47
CA GLU A 127 9.72 16.10 2.91
C GLU A 127 8.80 15.72 1.72
N TRP A 128 7.75 15.00 1.98
CA TRP A 128 6.78 14.53 0.98
C TRP A 128 5.47 15.30 1.10
N TYR A 129 4.85 15.61 -0.03
CA TYR A 129 3.44 15.99 -0.05
C TYR A 129 2.56 14.86 0.50
N GLY A 130 1.41 15.21 1.06
CA GLY A 130 0.51 14.19 1.62
C GLY A 130 -0.53 13.70 0.63
N TYR A 131 -0.96 14.60 -0.26
CA TYR A 131 -2.16 14.41 -1.06
C TYR A 131 -1.93 14.87 -2.49
N LEU A 132 -2.08 13.93 -3.43
CA LEU A 132 -1.99 14.20 -4.86
C LEU A 132 -3.35 13.94 -5.51
N HIS A 133 -3.61 14.63 -6.60
CA HIS A 133 -4.68 14.26 -7.51
C HIS A 133 -4.42 12.89 -8.13
N ARG A 134 -5.41 12.33 -8.81
CA ARG A 134 -5.31 11.03 -9.44
C ARG A 134 -4.12 10.91 -10.41
N ASP A 135 -3.83 11.97 -11.15
CA ASP A 135 -2.75 12.05 -12.12
C ASP A 135 -1.35 12.24 -11.53
N GLY A 136 -1.24 12.37 -10.20
CA GLY A 136 0.02 12.57 -9.50
C GLY A 136 0.40 14.04 -9.27
N THR A 137 -0.40 15.00 -9.72
CA THR A 137 -0.16 16.43 -9.43
C THR A 137 -0.53 16.74 -7.98
N VAL A 138 0.17 17.72 -7.38
CA VAL A 138 -0.02 18.09 -5.97
C VAL A 138 -1.41 18.69 -5.76
N ALA A 139 -2.24 18.03 -4.95
CA ALA A 139 -3.58 18.51 -4.60
C ALA A 139 -3.55 19.48 -3.40
N GLN A 140 -2.63 19.25 -2.46
CA GLN A 140 -2.45 20.07 -1.27
C GLN A 140 -0.96 20.28 -0.98
N PRO A 141 -0.47 21.52 -0.92
CA PRO A 141 0.94 21.80 -0.70
C PRO A 141 1.42 21.58 0.75
N ALA A 142 0.50 21.43 1.71
CA ALA A 142 0.86 21.17 3.10
C ALA A 142 1.47 19.78 3.25
N LYS A 143 2.64 19.71 3.88
CA LYS A 143 3.41 18.48 4.09
C LYS A 143 3.13 17.79 5.42
N GLY A 144 2.40 18.44 6.30
CA GLY A 144 1.95 17.90 7.58
C GLY A 144 0.58 18.42 7.94
N ASN A 145 -0.23 17.59 8.60
CA ASN A 145 -1.54 17.96 9.13
C ASN A 145 -1.96 16.98 10.24
N LEU A 146 -3.24 17.01 10.65
CA LEU A 146 -3.76 16.13 11.70
C LEU A 146 -3.51 14.63 11.42
N PHE A 147 -3.50 14.21 10.14
CA PHE A 147 -3.36 12.81 9.74
C PHE A 147 -1.96 12.47 9.26
N LYS A 148 -1.25 13.40 8.62
CA LYS A 148 0.10 13.20 8.11
C LYS A 148 1.14 13.73 9.10
N GLY A 149 1.74 12.80 9.83
CA GLY A 149 2.89 13.02 10.72
C GLY A 149 4.07 12.11 10.33
N PRO A 150 5.15 12.09 11.15
CA PRO A 150 6.37 11.30 10.89
C PRO A 150 6.15 9.82 11.26
N PHE A 151 5.20 9.15 10.64
CA PHE A 151 4.85 7.75 10.95
C PHE A 151 5.06 6.82 9.76
N HIS A 152 4.25 6.93 8.70
CA HIS A 152 4.28 5.99 7.58
C HIS A 152 5.60 6.04 6.79
N ILE A 153 6.15 7.22 6.53
CA ILE A 153 7.40 7.37 5.76
C ILE A 153 8.60 6.79 6.52
N PRO A 154 8.87 7.16 7.77
CA PRO A 154 9.96 6.54 8.55
C PRO A 154 9.77 5.02 8.74
N ARG A 155 8.53 4.57 8.97
CA ARG A 155 8.22 3.13 9.07
C ARG A 155 8.57 2.41 7.78
N MET A 156 8.17 2.94 6.63
CA MET A 156 8.50 2.37 5.32
C MET A 156 10.02 2.28 5.13
N MET A 157 10.75 3.35 5.40
CA MET A 157 12.22 3.36 5.25
C MET A 157 12.89 2.30 6.11
N ILE A 158 12.53 2.21 7.41
CA ILE A 158 13.11 1.25 8.34
C ILE A 158 12.73 -0.19 7.94
N LYS A 159 11.45 -0.46 7.67
CA LYS A 159 10.98 -1.79 7.30
C LYS A 159 11.59 -2.25 5.97
N SER A 160 11.63 -1.41 4.96
CA SER A 160 12.25 -1.74 3.67
C SER A 160 13.74 -2.05 3.84
N TYR A 161 14.48 -1.26 4.63
CA TYR A 161 15.88 -1.54 4.93
C TYR A 161 16.06 -2.93 5.58
N MET A 162 15.26 -3.24 6.61
CA MET A 162 15.33 -4.54 7.29
C MET A 162 14.99 -5.70 6.34
N LEU A 163 13.95 -5.56 5.52
CA LEU A 163 13.55 -6.57 4.55
C LEU A 163 14.63 -6.78 3.48
N CYS A 164 15.23 -5.71 2.96
CA CYS A 164 16.35 -5.82 2.02
C CYS A 164 17.53 -6.59 2.62
N GLN A 165 17.88 -6.32 3.90
CA GLN A 165 18.95 -7.07 4.58
C GLN A 165 18.63 -8.58 4.68
N GLU A 166 17.38 -8.93 4.95
CA GLU A 166 16.95 -10.34 5.01
C GLU A 166 16.96 -11.00 3.63
N ILE A 167 16.49 -10.29 2.59
CA ILE A 167 16.52 -10.79 1.21
C ILE A 167 17.95 -11.06 0.76
N LEU A 168 18.86 -10.10 0.98
CA LEU A 168 20.28 -10.26 0.62
C LEU A 168 20.93 -11.46 1.32
N LYS A 169 20.59 -11.72 2.58
CA LYS A 169 21.08 -12.89 3.32
C LYS A 169 20.53 -14.22 2.78
N LYS A 170 19.36 -14.20 2.11
CA LYS A 170 18.80 -15.41 1.49
C LYS A 170 19.38 -15.69 0.11
N LEU A 171 19.85 -14.65 -0.57
CA LEU A 171 20.39 -14.76 -1.95
C LEU A 171 21.91 -15.03 -1.98
N GLY A 172 22.63 -14.70 -0.92
CA GLY A 172 24.10 -14.91 -0.79
C GLY A 172 24.45 -16.06 0.09
#